data_2e2afbf4a996f6a2ef21cf6bc38dc102
#
_entry.id   2e2afbf4a996f6a2ef21cf6bc38dc102
#
_cell.length_a   1.000
_cell.length_b   1.000
_cell.length_c   1.000
_cell.angle_alpha   90.00
_cell.angle_beta   90.00
_cell.angle_gamma   90.00
#
_symmetry.space_group_name_H-M   'P 1'
#
loop_
_entity.id
_entity.type
_entity.pdbx_description
1 polymer ?
#
loop_
_entity_poly.entity_id
_entity_poly.type
_entity_poly.pdbx_seq_one_letter_code
_entity_poly.pdbx_strand_id
1 'polypeptide(L)'
;NWTMDLAEIQKNKKMITGTGFLISKDGKILTNRHVAAPSITLSDTKKSVRSLLNSMAEMVRMEMESMSERYDELENEKRACYSYNEYDGNFYVDNEKLQEIEQEQAELKEAYDGDSEIKNSIKTLDLSELKVEPVCEIGIAYNNTFVTKISDFIPCVVTSVSNKENVDLAMLQLKNKQSPEGKFIFAVSEEDEEQGLIDKVKGIFASSDKDELQTEQKLYMIGFNAGFSLSNTSQGIKAQITSGTISQKPDNDKIMYTIPSLPGSSGSPVVNEYGKLVAVNFAGVTGTQSFNYGVQVKRVRQFVTN
;
A
#
# COMPACT_ATOMS: atom_id res chain seq x y z
N ASN A 1 -6.49 -11.15 6.17
CA ASN A 1 -6.03 -12.25 7.01
C ASN A 1 -4.75 -11.80 7.72
N TRP A 2 -4.68 -12.04 9.01
CA TRP A 2 -3.48 -11.85 9.82
C TRP A 2 -2.70 -13.15 9.84
N THR A 3 -1.41 -13.08 9.58
CA THR A 3 -0.56 -14.25 9.62
C THR A 3 0.85 -13.87 10.06
N MET A 4 1.53 -14.77 10.77
CA MET A 4 2.95 -14.69 11.10
C MET A 4 3.78 -15.61 10.20
N ASP A 5 3.13 -16.37 9.31
CA ASP A 5 3.80 -17.23 8.35
C ASP A 5 4.39 -16.39 7.21
N LEU A 6 5.72 -16.35 7.13
CA LEU A 6 6.45 -15.60 6.10
C LEU A 6 6.12 -16.09 4.67
N ALA A 7 5.84 -17.38 4.48
CA ALA A 7 5.48 -17.91 3.17
C ALA A 7 4.09 -17.41 2.74
N GLU A 8 3.15 -17.35 3.68
CA GLU A 8 1.82 -16.80 3.44
C GLU A 8 1.86 -15.28 3.20
N ILE A 9 2.67 -14.54 3.97
CA ILE A 9 2.90 -13.10 3.74
C ILE A 9 3.44 -12.88 2.33
N GLN A 10 4.44 -13.65 1.90
CA GLN A 10 5.02 -13.55 0.56
C GLN A 10 3.99 -13.83 -0.55
N LYS A 11 3.13 -14.83 -0.35
CA LYS A 11 2.08 -15.21 -1.30
C LYS A 11 0.98 -14.14 -1.43
N ASN A 12 0.70 -13.41 -0.35
CA ASN A 12 -0.40 -12.45 -0.26
C ASN A 12 0.05 -10.99 -0.43
N LYS A 13 1.26 -10.73 -0.93
CA LYS A 13 1.73 -9.37 -1.23
C LYS A 13 0.76 -8.65 -2.16
N LYS A 14 0.38 -7.42 -1.80
CA LYS A 14 -0.38 -6.55 -2.68
C LYS A 14 0.56 -5.89 -3.68
N MET A 15 0.26 -6.03 -4.96
CA MET A 15 0.95 -5.30 -6.01
C MET A 15 0.23 -3.99 -6.30
N ILE A 16 0.97 -2.88 -6.20
CA ILE A 16 0.54 -1.56 -6.63
C ILE A 16 1.30 -1.24 -7.90
N THR A 17 0.60 -0.79 -8.93
CA THR A 17 1.21 -0.39 -10.20
C THR A 17 1.10 1.11 -10.38
N GLY A 18 2.12 1.69 -10.98
CA GLY A 18 2.17 3.10 -11.34
C GLY A 18 3.09 3.31 -12.53
N THR A 19 3.22 4.57 -12.92
CA THR A 19 4.14 5.03 -13.96
C THR A 19 5.27 5.83 -13.31
N GLY A 20 6.46 5.73 -13.89
CA GLY A 20 7.59 6.61 -13.59
C GLY A 20 8.32 6.97 -14.87
N PHE A 21 9.10 8.02 -14.83
CA PHE A 21 9.90 8.46 -15.98
C PHE A 21 11.29 8.91 -15.54
N LEU A 22 12.27 8.66 -16.42
CA LEU A 22 13.66 9.02 -16.18
C LEU A 22 13.86 10.54 -16.24
N ILE A 23 14.59 11.08 -15.26
CA ILE A 23 14.91 12.52 -15.17
C ILE A 23 16.41 12.81 -15.16
N SER A 24 17.25 11.76 -15.18
CA SER A 24 18.71 11.94 -15.19
C SER A 24 19.43 10.77 -15.83
N LYS A 25 20.66 10.99 -16.29
CA LYS A 25 21.53 9.97 -16.88
C LYS A 25 22.01 8.92 -15.83
N ASP A 26 22.06 9.30 -14.56
CA ASP A 26 22.42 8.41 -13.47
C ASP A 26 21.25 7.53 -12.96
N GLY A 27 20.13 7.51 -13.68
CA GLY A 27 19.03 6.58 -13.43
C GLY A 27 18.05 7.00 -12.34
N LYS A 28 17.87 8.30 -12.11
CA LYS A 28 16.79 8.82 -11.27
C LYS A 28 15.47 8.77 -12.01
N ILE A 29 14.43 8.35 -11.31
CA ILE A 29 13.07 8.18 -11.84
C ILE A 29 12.13 8.96 -10.95
N LEU A 30 11.28 9.77 -11.54
CA LEU A 30 10.22 10.48 -10.85
C LEU A 30 8.90 9.70 -10.96
N THR A 31 8.16 9.64 -9.86
CA THR A 31 6.84 9.01 -9.74
C THR A 31 6.05 9.66 -8.61
N ASN A 32 4.86 9.13 -8.29
CA ASN A 32 4.10 9.59 -7.14
C ASN A 32 4.54 8.92 -5.82
N ARG A 33 4.38 9.65 -4.72
CA ARG A 33 4.61 9.17 -3.36
C ARG A 33 3.75 7.95 -3.05
N HIS A 34 2.43 8.00 -3.33
CA HIS A 34 1.52 6.90 -3.04
C HIS A 34 1.84 5.62 -3.82
N VAL A 35 2.58 5.71 -4.94
CA VAL A 35 3.08 4.55 -5.69
C VAL A 35 4.35 3.98 -5.07
N ALA A 36 5.32 4.86 -4.74
CA ALA A 36 6.64 4.46 -4.27
C ALA A 36 6.71 4.21 -2.75
N ALA A 37 5.93 4.94 -1.97
CA ALA A 37 5.88 4.86 -0.52
C ALA A 37 4.42 4.97 -0.06
N PRO A 38 3.61 3.93 -0.30
CA PRO A 38 2.21 3.94 0.11
C PRO A 38 2.11 4.13 1.62
N SER A 39 1.35 5.13 2.05
CA SER A 39 1.13 5.36 3.46
C SER A 39 0.14 4.33 4.00
N ILE A 40 0.56 3.56 4.99
CA ILE A 40 -0.36 2.85 5.87
C ILE A 40 -0.71 3.84 6.98
N THR A 41 -1.98 4.21 7.11
CA THR A 41 -2.35 5.10 8.20
C THR A 41 -2.26 4.32 9.51
N LEU A 42 -1.52 4.85 10.47
CA LEU A 42 -1.41 4.27 11.81
C LEU A 42 -2.80 4.05 12.44
N SER A 43 -3.74 4.96 12.15
CA SER A 43 -5.14 4.85 12.58
C SER A 43 -5.83 3.59 12.05
N ASP A 44 -5.72 3.29 10.76
CA ASP A 44 -6.37 2.12 10.16
C ASP A 44 -5.72 0.82 10.63
N THR A 45 -4.40 0.83 10.80
CA THR A 45 -3.68 -0.31 11.38
C THR A 45 -4.10 -0.55 12.83
N LYS A 46 -4.17 0.49 13.66
CA LYS A 46 -4.64 0.38 15.05
C LYS A 46 -6.06 -0.17 15.11
N LYS A 47 -6.98 0.28 14.25
CA LYS A 47 -8.34 -0.26 14.15
C LYS A 47 -8.34 -1.75 13.79
N SER A 48 -7.54 -2.13 12.81
CA SER A 48 -7.44 -3.53 12.36
C SER A 48 -6.84 -4.43 13.44
N VAL A 49 -5.79 -3.98 14.13
CA VAL A 49 -5.20 -4.70 15.26
C VAL A 49 -6.21 -4.83 16.41
N ARG A 50 -6.93 -3.76 16.74
CA ARG A 50 -7.97 -3.82 17.77
C ARG A 50 -9.10 -4.78 17.40
N SER A 51 -9.54 -4.81 16.14
CA SER A 51 -10.53 -5.77 15.65
C SER A 51 -10.06 -7.22 15.79
N LEU A 52 -8.79 -7.49 15.45
CA LEU A 52 -8.20 -8.81 15.64
C LEU A 52 -8.18 -9.21 17.13
N LEU A 53 -7.70 -8.32 18.00
CA LEU A 53 -7.65 -8.56 19.43
C LEU A 53 -9.04 -8.82 20.03
N ASN A 54 -10.06 -8.09 19.58
CA ASN A 54 -11.44 -8.34 20.00
C ASN A 54 -11.93 -9.72 19.54
N SER A 55 -11.59 -10.16 18.32
CA SER A 55 -11.94 -11.49 17.83
C SER A 55 -11.24 -12.59 18.64
N MET A 56 -9.98 -12.38 19.01
CA MET A 56 -9.24 -13.31 19.89
C MET A 56 -9.88 -13.37 21.30
N ALA A 57 -10.20 -12.22 21.88
CA ALA A 57 -10.87 -12.17 23.19
C ALA A 57 -12.23 -12.87 23.18
N GLU A 58 -12.95 -12.82 22.06
CA GLU A 58 -14.23 -13.52 21.90
C GLU A 58 -14.04 -15.04 21.80
N MET A 59 -13.00 -15.51 21.10
CA MET A 59 -12.66 -16.95 21.08
C MET A 59 -12.33 -17.47 22.48
N VAL A 60 -11.46 -16.76 23.21
CA VAL A 60 -11.11 -17.10 24.59
C VAL A 60 -12.36 -17.11 25.49
N ARG A 61 -13.28 -16.14 25.30
CA ARG A 61 -14.55 -16.12 26.04
C ARG A 61 -15.38 -17.37 25.80
N MET A 62 -15.50 -17.80 24.54
CA MET A 62 -16.26 -19.03 24.20
C MET A 62 -15.62 -20.29 24.82
N GLU A 63 -14.29 -20.35 24.84
CA GLU A 63 -13.54 -21.45 25.45
C GLU A 63 -13.77 -21.48 26.95
N MET A 64 -13.70 -20.32 27.63
CA MET A 64 -14.01 -20.19 29.06
C MET A 64 -15.47 -20.59 29.38
N GLU A 65 -16.45 -20.25 28.52
CA GLU A 65 -17.84 -20.69 28.70
C GLU A 65 -17.97 -22.22 28.62
N SER A 66 -17.32 -22.85 27.63
CA SER A 66 -17.31 -24.32 27.50
C SER A 66 -16.67 -25.01 28.74
N MET A 67 -15.57 -24.44 29.26
CA MET A 67 -14.93 -24.94 30.48
C MET A 67 -15.87 -24.84 31.71
N SER A 68 -16.58 -23.70 31.80
CA SER A 68 -17.55 -23.50 32.90
C SER A 68 -18.71 -24.49 32.81
N GLU A 69 -19.28 -24.72 31.62
CA GLU A 69 -20.33 -25.71 31.40
C GLU A 69 -19.84 -27.11 31.77
N ARG A 70 -18.63 -27.50 31.37
CA ARG A 70 -18.06 -28.79 31.69
C ARG A 70 -17.81 -28.93 33.19
N TYR A 71 -17.36 -27.86 33.85
CA TYR A 71 -17.18 -27.86 35.32
C TYR A 71 -18.51 -28.10 36.07
N ASP A 72 -19.59 -27.46 35.62
CA ASP A 72 -20.93 -27.63 36.20
C ASP A 72 -21.47 -29.06 35.97
N GLU A 73 -21.20 -29.68 34.83
CA GLU A 73 -21.50 -31.08 34.57
C GLU A 73 -20.77 -32.00 35.55
N LEU A 74 -19.46 -31.77 35.76
CA LEU A 74 -18.64 -32.52 36.71
C LEU A 74 -19.12 -32.38 38.13
N GLU A 75 -19.62 -31.19 38.53
CA GLU A 75 -20.27 -31.02 39.85
C GLU A 75 -21.52 -31.91 40.01
N ASN A 76 -22.30 -32.10 38.95
CA ASN A 76 -23.43 -33.01 38.98
C ASN A 76 -22.99 -34.48 39.02
N GLU A 77 -21.97 -34.86 38.24
CA GLU A 77 -21.37 -36.20 38.29
C GLU A 77 -20.78 -36.52 39.66
N LYS A 78 -20.13 -35.55 40.30
CA LYS A 78 -19.55 -35.64 41.63
C LYS A 78 -20.63 -36.00 42.68
N ARG A 79 -21.81 -35.37 42.58
CA ARG A 79 -22.95 -35.71 43.45
C ARG A 79 -23.41 -37.14 43.25
N ALA A 80 -23.36 -37.69 42.04
CA ALA A 80 -23.75 -39.06 41.75
C ALA A 80 -22.76 -40.11 42.27
N CYS A 81 -21.52 -39.73 42.64
CA CYS A 81 -20.56 -40.63 43.27
C CYS A 81 -20.98 -41.03 44.71
N TYR A 82 -21.96 -40.35 45.28
CA TYR A 82 -22.47 -40.66 46.61
C TYR A 82 -23.80 -41.37 46.47
N SER A 83 -23.94 -42.57 47.03
CA SER A 83 -25.16 -43.33 47.04
C SER A 83 -25.52 -43.81 48.47
N TYR A 84 -26.80 -43.83 48.75
CA TYR A 84 -27.34 -44.41 50.03
C TYR A 84 -28.02 -45.73 49.73
N ASN A 85 -27.62 -46.77 50.47
CA ASN A 85 -28.21 -48.08 50.30
C ASN A 85 -29.27 -48.28 51.45
N GLU A 86 -30.53 -48.35 51.07
CA GLU A 86 -31.66 -48.49 51.98
C GLU A 86 -31.70 -49.84 52.71
N TYR A 87 -31.03 -50.89 52.17
CA TYR A 87 -31.03 -52.22 52.76
C TYR A 87 -30.09 -52.36 53.94
N ASP A 88 -28.92 -51.69 53.90
CA ASP A 88 -27.93 -51.78 54.98
C ASP A 88 -27.76 -50.48 55.78
N GLY A 89 -28.39 -49.37 55.29
CA GLY A 89 -28.38 -48.06 55.93
C GLY A 89 -27.04 -47.31 55.78
N ASN A 90 -26.23 -47.74 54.87
CA ASN A 90 -24.88 -47.18 54.70
C ASN A 90 -24.79 -46.22 53.47
N PHE A 91 -23.87 -45.25 53.53
CA PHE A 91 -23.42 -44.43 52.42
C PHE A 91 -22.22 -45.09 51.74
N TYR A 92 -22.31 -45.16 50.48
CA TYR A 92 -21.22 -45.63 49.61
C TYR A 92 -20.67 -44.45 48.74
N VAL A 93 -19.37 -44.42 48.57
CA VAL A 93 -18.67 -43.40 47.76
C VAL A 93 -17.84 -44.13 46.74
N ASP A 94 -18.01 -43.76 45.48
CA ASP A 94 -17.12 -44.16 44.39
C ASP A 94 -15.89 -43.26 44.43
N ASN A 95 -14.85 -43.68 45.15
CA ASN A 95 -13.67 -42.89 45.38
C ASN A 95 -12.79 -42.78 44.13
N GLU A 96 -12.78 -43.77 43.24
CA GLU A 96 -12.01 -43.75 42.01
C GLU A 96 -12.58 -42.70 41.08
N LYS A 97 -13.87 -42.75 40.82
CA LYS A 97 -14.56 -41.76 39.99
C LYS A 97 -14.51 -40.35 40.59
N LEU A 98 -14.63 -40.24 41.91
CA LEU A 98 -14.51 -38.97 42.60
C LEU A 98 -13.14 -38.31 42.37
N GLN A 99 -12.07 -39.09 42.46
CA GLN A 99 -10.70 -38.60 42.25
C GLN A 99 -10.47 -38.13 40.79
N GLU A 100 -10.99 -38.90 39.83
CA GLU A 100 -10.94 -38.51 38.39
C GLU A 100 -11.65 -37.19 38.16
N ILE A 101 -12.84 -37.00 38.70
CA ILE A 101 -13.62 -35.76 38.60
C ILE A 101 -12.86 -34.59 39.24
N GLU A 102 -12.31 -34.76 40.41
CA GLU A 102 -11.57 -33.72 41.12
C GLU A 102 -10.29 -33.31 40.36
N GLN A 103 -9.64 -34.25 39.72
CA GLN A 103 -8.50 -33.95 38.85
C GLN A 103 -8.92 -33.13 37.61
N GLU A 104 -9.97 -33.57 36.90
CA GLU A 104 -10.48 -32.84 35.71
C GLU A 104 -10.95 -31.43 36.09
N GLN A 105 -11.64 -31.28 37.23
CA GLN A 105 -12.04 -29.96 37.74
C GLN A 105 -10.86 -29.06 38.06
N ALA A 106 -9.75 -29.60 38.57
CA ALA A 106 -8.55 -28.84 38.86
C ALA A 106 -7.87 -28.37 37.55
N GLU A 107 -7.80 -29.26 36.56
CA GLU A 107 -7.24 -28.93 35.22
C GLU A 107 -8.06 -27.86 34.48
N LEU A 108 -9.40 -28.00 34.51
CA LEU A 108 -10.31 -27.00 33.93
C LEU A 108 -10.19 -25.64 34.61
N LYS A 109 -10.04 -25.63 35.94
CA LYS A 109 -9.86 -24.37 36.68
C LYS A 109 -8.55 -23.67 36.33
N GLU A 110 -7.46 -24.41 36.26
CA GLU A 110 -6.14 -23.87 35.86
C GLU A 110 -6.20 -23.28 34.43
N ALA A 111 -6.83 -23.99 33.49
CA ALA A 111 -7.03 -23.52 32.12
C ALA A 111 -7.91 -22.25 32.08
N TYR A 112 -9.02 -22.23 32.83
CA TYR A 112 -9.92 -21.07 32.91
C TYR A 112 -9.21 -19.83 33.49
N ASP A 113 -8.40 -19.98 34.53
CA ASP A 113 -7.63 -18.89 35.13
C ASP A 113 -6.60 -18.35 34.12
N GLY A 114 -5.91 -19.23 33.40
CA GLY A 114 -5.00 -18.84 32.32
C GLY A 114 -5.67 -18.03 31.17
N ASP A 115 -6.82 -18.51 30.71
CA ASP A 115 -7.63 -17.83 29.70
C ASP A 115 -8.15 -16.47 30.18
N SER A 116 -8.52 -16.39 31.47
CA SER A 116 -8.94 -15.13 32.10
C SER A 116 -7.80 -14.09 32.08
N GLU A 117 -6.57 -14.52 32.36
CA GLU A 117 -5.38 -13.64 32.26
C GLU A 117 -5.12 -13.20 30.82
N ILE A 118 -5.21 -14.10 29.85
CA ILE A 118 -5.06 -13.79 28.42
C ILE A 118 -6.11 -12.76 27.99
N LYS A 119 -7.39 -13.00 28.32
CA LYS A 119 -8.50 -12.09 28.02
C LYS A 119 -8.30 -10.69 28.61
N ASN A 120 -7.82 -10.61 29.85
CA ASN A 120 -7.53 -9.35 30.52
C ASN A 120 -6.34 -8.64 29.85
N SER A 121 -5.29 -9.36 29.51
CA SER A 121 -4.12 -8.83 28.80
C SER A 121 -4.50 -8.25 27.43
N ILE A 122 -5.33 -8.95 26.66
CA ILE A 122 -5.86 -8.48 25.39
C ILE A 122 -6.66 -7.18 25.57
N LYS A 123 -7.53 -7.12 26.59
CA LYS A 123 -8.39 -5.98 26.86
C LYS A 123 -7.61 -4.74 27.27
N THR A 124 -6.56 -4.91 28.06
CA THR A 124 -5.74 -3.82 28.60
C THR A 124 -4.56 -3.42 27.71
N LEU A 125 -4.32 -4.15 26.60
CA LEU A 125 -3.21 -3.87 25.70
C LEU A 125 -3.30 -2.45 25.14
N ASP A 126 -2.28 -1.64 25.44
CA ASP A 126 -2.14 -0.29 24.91
C ASP A 126 -1.49 -0.33 23.52
N LEU A 127 -2.16 0.26 22.54
CA LEU A 127 -1.68 0.41 21.17
C LEU A 127 -1.10 1.81 20.90
N SER A 128 -0.86 2.64 21.91
CA SER A 128 -0.30 3.98 21.73
C SER A 128 1.09 3.93 21.10
N GLU A 129 1.92 3.00 21.55
CA GLU A 129 3.30 2.81 21.10
C GLU A 129 3.44 1.94 19.84
N LEU A 130 2.32 1.52 19.23
CA LEU A 130 2.37 0.72 18.01
C LEU A 130 3.05 1.49 16.89
N LYS A 131 4.17 0.97 16.41
CA LYS A 131 4.88 1.45 15.22
C LYS A 131 4.53 0.57 14.03
N VAL A 132 4.24 1.18 12.91
CA VAL A 132 3.92 0.48 11.66
C VAL A 132 4.85 0.97 10.58
N GLU A 133 5.63 0.06 10.03
CA GLU A 133 6.54 0.33 8.92
C GLU A 133 6.13 -0.53 7.72
N PRO A 134 5.74 0.08 6.58
CA PRO A 134 5.45 -0.68 5.38
C PRO A 134 6.76 -1.23 4.80
N VAL A 135 6.79 -2.52 4.52
CA VAL A 135 7.87 -3.14 3.77
C VAL A 135 7.46 -3.17 2.29
N CYS A 136 8.11 -2.36 1.48
CA CYS A 136 7.83 -2.25 0.05
C CYS A 136 9.04 -2.69 -0.78
N GLU A 137 8.81 -3.58 -1.74
CA GLU A 137 9.76 -3.89 -2.80
C GLU A 137 9.35 -3.13 -4.05
N ILE A 138 10.27 -2.35 -4.63
CA ILE A 138 10.00 -1.53 -5.79
C ILE A 138 10.84 -2.02 -6.95
N GLY A 139 10.18 -2.27 -8.06
CA GLY A 139 10.81 -2.60 -9.32
C GLY A 139 10.16 -1.87 -10.48
N ILE A 140 10.92 -1.63 -11.53
CA ILE A 140 10.45 -1.01 -12.76
C ILE A 140 10.60 -1.94 -13.95
N ALA A 141 9.76 -1.71 -14.96
CA ALA A 141 9.92 -2.28 -16.28
C ALA A 141 9.87 -1.15 -17.31
N TYR A 142 10.74 -1.22 -18.31
CA TYR A 142 10.75 -0.20 -19.36
C TYR A 142 9.70 -0.50 -20.44
N ASN A 143 9.21 0.56 -21.07
CA ASN A 143 8.43 0.44 -22.30
C ASN A 143 9.19 -0.43 -23.33
N ASN A 144 8.47 -1.30 -24.03
CA ASN A 144 8.99 -2.28 -25.01
C ASN A 144 9.84 -3.41 -24.39
N THR A 145 9.65 -3.74 -23.10
CA THR A 145 10.29 -4.91 -22.48
C THR A 145 9.25 -5.98 -22.13
N PHE A 146 9.69 -7.21 -22.01
CA PHE A 146 8.84 -8.32 -21.58
C PHE A 146 9.00 -8.51 -20.07
N VAL A 147 7.87 -8.62 -19.39
CA VAL A 147 7.79 -8.97 -17.96
C VAL A 147 6.74 -10.05 -17.80
N THR A 148 7.13 -11.19 -17.29
CA THR A 148 6.26 -12.35 -17.07
C THR A 148 6.12 -12.70 -15.58
N LYS A 149 7.08 -12.31 -14.77
CA LYS A 149 7.12 -12.57 -13.33
C LYS A 149 7.76 -11.39 -12.58
N ILE A 150 7.55 -11.32 -11.26
CA ILE A 150 8.05 -10.24 -10.40
C ILE A 150 9.57 -10.06 -10.50
N SER A 151 10.32 -11.16 -10.63
CA SER A 151 11.79 -11.09 -10.76
C SER A 151 12.30 -10.46 -12.06
N ASP A 152 11.44 -10.23 -13.03
CA ASP A 152 11.80 -9.57 -14.30
C ASP A 152 11.83 -8.04 -14.16
N PHE A 153 11.27 -7.50 -13.06
CA PHE A 153 11.37 -6.08 -12.77
C PHE A 153 12.77 -5.71 -12.29
N ILE A 154 13.25 -4.58 -12.76
CA ILE A 154 14.54 -4.01 -12.36
C ILE A 154 14.36 -3.35 -10.99
N PRO A 155 15.09 -3.81 -9.95
CA PRO A 155 14.92 -3.27 -8.61
C PRO A 155 15.41 -1.83 -8.48
N CYS A 156 14.63 -1.01 -7.78
CA CYS A 156 14.94 0.37 -7.48
C CYS A 156 14.90 0.61 -5.97
N VAL A 157 15.46 1.75 -5.56
CA VAL A 157 15.36 2.25 -4.18
C VAL A 157 14.69 3.61 -4.18
N VAL A 158 13.89 3.90 -3.16
CA VAL A 158 13.33 5.23 -2.92
C VAL A 158 14.43 6.10 -2.33
N THR A 159 14.74 7.21 -2.99
CA THR A 159 15.77 8.14 -2.52
C THR A 159 15.20 9.40 -1.90
N SER A 160 13.99 9.80 -2.31
CA SER A 160 13.33 10.98 -1.78
C SER A 160 11.81 10.83 -1.87
N VAL A 161 11.12 11.35 -0.87
CA VAL A 161 9.66 11.38 -0.79
C VAL A 161 9.24 12.78 -0.34
N SER A 162 8.28 13.39 -1.03
CA SER A 162 7.77 14.70 -0.65
C SER A 162 7.13 14.66 0.74
N ASN A 163 7.52 15.58 1.59
CA ASN A 163 6.92 15.78 2.92
C ASN A 163 5.69 16.71 2.90
N LYS A 164 5.38 17.34 1.76
CA LYS A 164 4.21 18.20 1.60
C LYS A 164 3.00 17.35 1.24
N GLU A 165 1.92 17.51 1.98
CA GLU A 165 0.70 16.70 1.82
C GLU A 165 0.09 16.82 0.41
N ASN A 166 0.09 18.03 -0.14
CA ASN A 166 -0.48 18.36 -1.46
C ASN A 166 0.47 18.12 -2.64
N VAL A 167 1.72 17.64 -2.39
CA VAL A 167 2.72 17.33 -3.41
C VAL A 167 3.02 15.84 -3.38
N ASP A 168 2.32 15.08 -4.20
CA ASP A 168 2.39 13.63 -4.25
C ASP A 168 3.52 13.16 -5.19
N LEU A 169 4.77 13.38 -4.78
CA LEU A 169 5.97 13.03 -5.53
C LEU A 169 6.93 12.15 -4.73
N ALA A 170 7.59 11.26 -5.44
CA ALA A 170 8.72 10.47 -4.94
C ALA A 170 9.78 10.29 -6.04
N MET A 171 11.03 10.13 -5.62
CA MET A 171 12.15 9.83 -6.49
C MET A 171 12.68 8.43 -6.20
N LEU A 172 12.84 7.66 -7.26
CA LEU A 172 13.48 6.37 -7.26
C LEU A 172 14.87 6.48 -7.89
N GLN A 173 15.75 5.58 -7.50
CA GLN A 173 17.08 5.42 -8.08
C GLN A 173 17.25 3.98 -8.55
N LEU A 174 17.70 3.81 -9.79
CA LEU A 174 18.20 2.53 -10.29
C LEU A 174 19.41 2.09 -9.48
N LYS A 175 19.46 0.83 -9.07
CA LYS A 175 20.59 0.32 -8.27
C LYS A 175 21.95 0.44 -8.97
N ASN A 176 21.98 0.32 -10.28
CA ASN A 176 23.20 0.46 -11.10
C ASN A 176 23.59 1.93 -11.37
N LYS A 177 22.77 2.90 -10.95
CA LYS A 177 22.97 4.34 -11.15
C LYS A 177 23.25 4.73 -12.61
N GLN A 178 22.55 4.11 -13.54
CA GLN A 178 22.72 4.36 -14.97
C GLN A 178 21.40 4.19 -15.71
N SER A 179 20.99 5.22 -16.44
CA SER A 179 19.86 5.12 -17.36
C SER A 179 20.26 4.30 -18.59
N PRO A 180 19.38 3.41 -19.08
CA PRO A 180 19.67 2.65 -20.28
C PRO A 180 19.82 3.55 -21.49
N GLU A 181 20.74 3.18 -22.37
CA GLU A 181 20.94 3.87 -23.63
C GLU A 181 19.66 3.88 -24.48
N GLY A 182 19.43 4.98 -25.19
CA GLY A 182 18.27 5.16 -26.06
C GLY A 182 16.94 5.40 -25.36
N LYS A 183 16.91 5.50 -24.00
CA LYS A 183 15.71 5.92 -23.28
C LYS A 183 15.65 7.44 -23.16
N PHE A 184 14.44 7.97 -23.28
CA PHE A 184 14.20 9.40 -23.14
C PHE A 184 14.34 9.83 -21.68
N ILE A 185 15.05 10.91 -21.44
CA ILE A 185 15.23 11.55 -20.14
C ILE A 185 14.51 12.90 -20.21
N PHE A 186 13.54 13.08 -19.32
CA PHE A 186 12.80 14.33 -19.24
C PHE A 186 13.64 15.42 -18.57
N ALA A 187 13.73 16.57 -19.20
CA ALA A 187 14.30 17.75 -18.59
C ALA A 187 13.35 18.28 -17.51
N VAL A 188 13.87 18.43 -16.29
CA VAL A 188 13.11 18.91 -15.14
C VAL A 188 13.63 20.26 -14.65
N SER A 189 14.94 20.52 -14.74
CA SER A 189 15.52 21.83 -14.42
C SER A 189 15.40 22.78 -15.60
N GLU A 190 15.44 24.10 -15.33
CA GLU A 190 15.48 25.12 -16.39
C GLU A 190 16.77 25.02 -17.20
N GLU A 191 17.89 24.71 -16.56
CA GLU A 191 19.19 24.49 -17.22
C GLU A 191 19.17 23.29 -18.17
N ASP A 192 18.50 22.17 -17.78
CA ASP A 192 18.34 20.99 -18.63
C ASP A 192 17.43 21.28 -19.85
N GLU A 193 16.42 22.14 -19.69
CA GLU A 193 15.55 22.56 -20.77
C GLU A 193 16.33 23.41 -21.82
N GLU A 194 17.15 24.33 -21.36
CA GLU A 194 17.98 25.15 -22.24
C GLU A 194 19.03 24.32 -23.02
N GLN A 195 19.69 23.38 -22.34
CA GLN A 195 20.67 22.48 -22.95
C GLN A 195 20.02 21.55 -23.99
N GLY A 196 18.86 21.00 -23.68
CA GLY A 196 18.07 20.15 -24.59
C GLY A 196 17.56 20.93 -25.82
N LEU A 197 17.29 22.23 -25.69
CA LEU A 197 16.95 23.14 -26.77
C LEU A 197 18.17 23.45 -27.66
N ILE A 198 19.34 23.69 -27.08
CA ILE A 198 20.59 23.96 -27.81
C ILE A 198 20.98 22.74 -28.66
N ASP A 199 20.83 21.53 -28.16
CA ASP A 199 21.15 20.31 -28.90
C ASP A 199 20.15 20.01 -30.05
N LYS A 200 18.90 20.44 -29.94
CA LYS A 200 17.84 20.24 -30.95
C LYS A 200 17.65 21.37 -31.92
N VAL A 201 18.11 22.58 -31.60
CA VAL A 201 17.78 23.78 -32.36
C VAL A 201 19.03 24.56 -32.78
N LYS A 202 19.77 24.01 -33.72
CA LYS A 202 20.43 24.90 -34.68
C LYS A 202 19.46 25.38 -35.78
N GLY A 203 18.18 25.53 -35.45
CA GLY A 203 17.32 25.88 -36.53
C GLY A 203 15.89 26.35 -36.35
N ILE A 204 15.29 26.46 -35.14
CA ILE A 204 13.93 27.04 -35.06
C ILE A 204 13.70 27.66 -33.66
N PHE A 205 13.55 28.98 -33.68
CA PHE A 205 12.98 29.90 -32.69
C PHE A 205 12.78 29.42 -31.22
N ALA A 206 13.58 29.97 -30.34
CA ALA A 206 13.31 30.05 -28.92
C ALA A 206 11.95 30.74 -28.68
N SER A 207 10.94 30.02 -28.31
CA SER A 207 9.75 30.63 -27.74
C SER A 207 10.08 31.06 -26.31
N SER A 208 9.90 32.34 -26.06
CA SER A 208 10.19 33.00 -24.80
C SER A 208 9.44 32.38 -23.62
N ASP A 209 10.06 32.42 -22.48
CA ASP A 209 9.74 31.97 -21.14
C ASP A 209 8.41 32.44 -20.52
N LYS A 210 7.35 32.68 -21.28
CA LYS A 210 6.07 33.20 -20.83
C LYS A 210 4.83 32.42 -21.27
N ASP A 211 4.96 31.12 -21.56
CA ASP A 211 3.77 30.33 -21.82
C ASP A 211 3.08 29.99 -20.48
N GLU A 212 2.37 31.01 -19.94
CA GLU A 212 1.43 30.81 -18.87
C GLU A 212 0.40 29.76 -19.33
N LEU A 213 0.33 28.65 -18.62
CA LEU A 213 -0.61 27.56 -18.91
C LEU A 213 -2.04 28.12 -18.89
N GLN A 214 -2.76 27.93 -19.98
CA GLN A 214 -4.12 28.46 -20.16
C GLN A 214 -5.16 27.34 -20.28
N THR A 215 -6.39 27.63 -19.90
CA THR A 215 -7.52 26.75 -20.15
C THR A 215 -7.64 26.43 -21.65
N GLU A 216 -8.16 25.25 -21.98
CA GLU A 216 -8.27 24.69 -23.34
C GLU A 216 -6.92 24.34 -24.02
N GLN A 217 -5.79 24.62 -23.39
CA GLN A 217 -4.49 24.20 -23.92
C GLN A 217 -4.40 22.68 -23.96
N LYS A 218 -3.98 22.13 -25.08
CA LYS A 218 -3.87 20.68 -25.31
C LYS A 218 -2.67 20.09 -24.57
N LEU A 219 -2.91 18.99 -23.89
CA LEU A 219 -1.91 18.23 -23.15
C LEU A 219 -1.95 16.77 -23.52
N TYR A 220 -0.82 16.08 -23.29
CA TYR A 220 -0.65 14.65 -23.52
C TYR A 220 -0.08 14.00 -22.25
N MET A 221 -0.59 12.84 -21.90
CA MET A 221 -0.06 12.02 -20.82
C MET A 221 0.52 10.73 -21.41
N ILE A 222 1.73 10.37 -20.98
CA ILE A 222 2.44 9.17 -21.41
C ILE A 222 2.58 8.25 -20.23
N GLY A 223 1.92 7.08 -20.25
CA GLY A 223 1.94 6.21 -19.08
C GLY A 223 1.35 4.83 -19.31
N PHE A 224 1.10 4.13 -18.25
CA PHE A 224 0.60 2.76 -18.25
C PHE A 224 -0.78 2.70 -17.61
N ASN A 225 -1.80 3.22 -18.31
CA ASN A 225 -3.19 3.20 -17.89
C ASN A 225 -3.65 1.76 -17.65
N ALA A 226 -4.39 1.53 -16.55
CA ALA A 226 -4.75 0.21 -16.02
C ALA A 226 -3.54 -0.71 -15.73
N GLY A 227 -2.36 -0.12 -15.57
CA GLY A 227 -1.14 -0.82 -15.18
C GLY A 227 -0.83 -2.03 -16.05
N PHE A 228 -0.47 -3.13 -15.43
CA PHE A 228 -0.05 -4.34 -16.13
C PHE A 228 -1.16 -4.99 -16.97
N SER A 229 -2.44 -4.81 -16.61
CA SER A 229 -3.56 -5.48 -17.29
C SER A 229 -3.79 -5.01 -18.74
N LEU A 230 -3.60 -3.72 -19.02
CA LEU A 230 -3.71 -3.19 -20.39
C LEU A 230 -2.36 -2.97 -21.07
N SER A 231 -1.30 -2.78 -20.31
CA SER A 231 0.02 -2.44 -20.88
C SER A 231 0.79 -3.67 -21.33
N ASN A 232 0.49 -4.86 -20.78
CA ASN A 232 1.17 -6.11 -21.15
C ASN A 232 0.59 -6.66 -22.45
N THR A 233 1.36 -6.61 -23.52
CA THR A 233 0.99 -7.09 -24.85
C THR A 233 1.87 -8.24 -25.30
N SER A 234 1.50 -8.92 -26.39
CA SER A 234 2.33 -9.95 -27.04
C SER A 234 3.69 -9.43 -27.52
N GLN A 235 3.87 -8.11 -27.57
CA GLN A 235 5.14 -7.45 -27.97
C GLN A 235 5.84 -6.76 -26.78
N GLY A 236 5.52 -7.13 -25.55
CA GLY A 236 6.00 -6.54 -24.32
C GLY A 236 5.10 -5.44 -23.77
N ILE A 237 5.58 -4.79 -22.72
CA ILE A 237 4.87 -3.69 -22.07
C ILE A 237 4.87 -2.46 -22.98
N LYS A 238 3.67 -1.89 -23.22
CA LYS A 238 3.48 -0.72 -24.07
C LYS A 238 2.89 0.44 -23.27
N ALA A 239 3.58 1.58 -23.28
CA ALA A 239 3.03 2.83 -22.81
C ALA A 239 1.91 3.33 -23.73
N GLN A 240 0.88 3.91 -23.14
CA GLN A 240 -0.21 4.56 -23.87
C GLN A 240 -0.01 6.08 -23.86
N ILE A 241 -0.47 6.73 -24.91
CA ILE A 241 -0.54 8.18 -25.00
C ILE A 241 -2.03 8.56 -24.98
N THR A 242 -2.43 9.31 -23.98
CA THR A 242 -3.77 9.89 -23.88
C THR A 242 -3.68 11.41 -23.94
N SER A 243 -4.73 12.09 -24.40
CA SER A 243 -4.73 13.54 -24.53
C SER A 243 -6.03 14.15 -24.01
N GLY A 244 -5.93 15.41 -23.65
CA GLY A 244 -7.03 16.25 -23.20
C GLY A 244 -6.60 17.71 -23.15
N THR A 245 -7.37 18.54 -22.46
CA THR A 245 -7.11 19.96 -22.32
C THR A 245 -7.09 20.38 -20.86
N ILE A 246 -6.45 21.50 -20.57
CA ILE A 246 -6.53 22.14 -19.25
C ILE A 246 -7.98 22.58 -19.01
N SER A 247 -8.60 22.11 -17.95
CA SER A 247 -10.02 22.38 -17.63
C SER A 247 -10.22 23.50 -16.62
N GLN A 248 -9.16 23.90 -15.91
CA GLN A 248 -9.19 24.98 -14.94
C GLN A 248 -7.85 25.71 -14.95
N LYS A 249 -7.86 27.04 -14.73
CA LYS A 249 -6.64 27.82 -14.59
C LYS A 249 -5.76 27.17 -13.50
N PRO A 250 -4.49 26.82 -13.83
CA PRO A 250 -3.61 26.17 -12.87
C PRO A 250 -3.35 27.04 -11.63
N ASP A 251 -3.30 26.42 -10.48
CA ASP A 251 -2.76 27.05 -9.28
C ASP A 251 -1.25 26.79 -9.13
N ASN A 252 -0.66 27.21 -8.01
CA ASN A 252 0.78 27.01 -7.80
C ASN A 252 1.20 25.56 -7.61
N ASP A 253 0.26 24.67 -7.25
CA ASP A 253 0.56 23.29 -6.83
C ASP A 253 0.06 22.27 -7.84
N LYS A 254 -1.12 22.51 -8.42
CA LYS A 254 -1.88 21.54 -9.20
C LYS A 254 -2.37 22.13 -10.52
N ILE A 255 -2.55 21.24 -11.46
CA ILE A 255 -3.23 21.53 -12.73
C ILE A 255 -4.35 20.51 -12.92
N MET A 256 -5.51 20.98 -13.35
CA MET A 256 -6.66 20.13 -13.66
C MET A 256 -6.84 20.04 -15.18
N TYR A 257 -7.10 18.83 -15.66
CA TYR A 257 -7.25 18.55 -17.09
C TYR A 257 -8.25 17.41 -17.35
N THR A 258 -8.66 17.32 -18.61
CA THR A 258 -9.61 16.31 -19.09
C THR A 258 -8.96 15.02 -19.60
N ILE A 259 -7.66 14.85 -19.46
CA ILE A 259 -6.97 13.63 -19.91
C ILE A 259 -7.48 12.44 -19.13
N PRO A 260 -7.98 11.36 -19.76
CA PRO A 260 -8.39 10.16 -19.06
C PRO A 260 -7.25 9.54 -18.23
N SER A 261 -7.53 9.25 -16.96
CA SER A 261 -6.58 8.67 -16.00
C SER A 261 -7.18 7.44 -15.33
N LEU A 262 -6.48 6.33 -15.37
CA LEU A 262 -6.87 5.06 -14.76
C LEU A 262 -5.81 4.62 -13.75
N PRO A 263 -6.13 3.69 -12.82
CA PRO A 263 -5.11 3.10 -11.95
C PRO A 263 -3.92 2.60 -12.77
N GLY A 264 -2.69 2.93 -12.37
CA GLY A 264 -1.46 2.67 -13.13
C GLY A 264 -0.91 3.91 -13.86
N SER A 265 -1.75 4.92 -14.17
CA SER A 265 -1.28 6.18 -14.74
C SER A 265 -0.68 7.15 -13.70
N SER A 266 -0.83 6.88 -12.42
CA SER A 266 -0.19 7.65 -11.34
C SER A 266 1.32 7.73 -11.56
N GLY A 267 1.89 8.94 -11.53
CA GLY A 267 3.30 9.21 -11.81
C GLY A 267 3.63 9.44 -13.29
N SER A 268 2.63 9.41 -14.19
CA SER A 268 2.84 9.69 -15.61
C SER A 268 3.25 11.13 -15.86
N PRO A 269 4.25 11.39 -16.75
CA PRO A 269 4.53 12.71 -17.23
C PRO A 269 3.37 13.23 -18.09
N VAL A 270 2.97 14.45 -17.84
CA VAL A 270 2.02 15.22 -18.65
C VAL A 270 2.83 16.30 -19.38
N VAL A 271 2.72 16.32 -20.69
CA VAL A 271 3.49 17.22 -21.56
C VAL A 271 2.59 18.08 -22.43
N ASN A 272 3.10 19.22 -22.88
CA ASN A 272 2.45 20.01 -23.91
C ASN A 272 2.74 19.45 -25.34
N GLU A 273 2.27 20.13 -26.39
CA GLU A 273 2.44 19.73 -27.77
C GLU A 273 3.91 19.72 -28.23
N TYR A 274 4.80 20.41 -27.51
CA TYR A 274 6.25 20.44 -27.80
C TYR A 274 7.01 19.35 -27.03
N GLY A 275 6.31 18.50 -26.22
CA GLY A 275 6.93 17.49 -25.39
C GLY A 275 7.55 18.01 -24.09
N LYS A 276 7.33 19.30 -23.77
CA LYS A 276 7.82 19.91 -22.52
C LYS A 276 6.96 19.44 -21.34
N LEU A 277 7.61 19.05 -20.25
CA LEU A 277 6.94 18.59 -19.03
C LEU A 277 6.12 19.75 -18.40
N VAL A 278 4.85 19.49 -18.16
CA VAL A 278 3.88 20.42 -17.56
C VAL A 278 3.47 19.98 -16.16
N ALA A 279 3.27 18.68 -15.98
CA ALA A 279 2.86 18.14 -14.71
C ALA A 279 3.22 16.65 -14.56
N VAL A 280 3.04 16.12 -13.36
CA VAL A 280 3.06 14.69 -13.03
C VAL A 280 1.66 14.28 -12.57
N ASN A 281 1.02 13.38 -13.30
CA ASN A 281 -0.33 12.89 -12.98
C ASN A 281 -0.37 12.19 -11.64
N PHE A 282 -1.34 12.49 -10.76
CA PHE A 282 -1.40 11.86 -9.44
C PHE A 282 -2.79 11.43 -8.98
N ALA A 283 -3.88 12.05 -9.44
CA ALA A 283 -5.21 11.76 -8.96
C ALA A 283 -6.29 12.04 -10.01
N GLY A 284 -7.40 11.32 -9.87
CA GLY A 284 -8.66 11.60 -10.55
C GLY A 284 -9.77 11.86 -9.55
N VAL A 285 -10.80 12.56 -9.96
CA VAL A 285 -12.02 12.72 -9.18
C VAL A 285 -12.84 11.43 -9.30
N THR A 286 -13.12 10.79 -8.18
CA THR A 286 -13.91 9.54 -8.14
C THR A 286 -15.27 9.74 -8.81
N GLY A 287 -15.63 8.82 -9.71
CA GLY A 287 -16.91 8.86 -10.44
C GLY A 287 -16.90 9.66 -11.73
N THR A 288 -15.77 10.27 -12.13
CA THR A 288 -15.60 10.96 -13.42
C THR A 288 -14.25 10.64 -14.04
N GLN A 289 -14.20 10.61 -15.37
CA GLN A 289 -12.96 10.44 -16.12
C GLN A 289 -12.42 11.76 -16.68
N SER A 290 -13.18 12.83 -16.53
CA SER A 290 -12.90 14.12 -17.19
C SER A 290 -12.26 15.17 -16.26
N PHE A 291 -12.05 14.84 -14.98
CA PHE A 291 -11.42 15.75 -14.03
C PHE A 291 -10.28 15.02 -13.31
N ASN A 292 -9.09 15.23 -13.84
CA ASN A 292 -7.86 14.64 -13.32
C ASN A 292 -6.86 15.72 -12.95
N TYR A 293 -5.96 15.40 -12.03
CA TYR A 293 -5.00 16.34 -11.48
C TYR A 293 -3.56 15.89 -11.71
N GLY A 294 -2.69 16.86 -11.97
CA GLY A 294 -1.25 16.68 -11.95
C GLY A 294 -0.56 17.64 -10.99
N VAL A 295 0.53 17.21 -10.39
CA VAL A 295 1.45 18.10 -9.66
C VAL A 295 2.17 18.96 -10.70
N GLN A 296 2.02 20.29 -10.60
CA GLN A 296 2.56 21.24 -11.56
C GLN A 296 4.10 21.18 -11.62
N VAL A 297 4.68 21.36 -12.81
CA VAL A 297 6.13 21.29 -13.04
C VAL A 297 6.94 22.18 -12.11
N LYS A 298 6.41 23.34 -11.73
CA LYS A 298 7.04 24.24 -10.75
C LYS A 298 7.30 23.54 -9.40
N ARG A 299 6.37 22.71 -8.94
CA ARG A 299 6.54 21.90 -7.73
C ARG A 299 7.47 20.72 -7.94
N VAL A 300 7.42 20.13 -9.12
CA VAL A 300 8.35 19.06 -9.52
C VAL A 300 9.79 19.58 -9.46
N ARG A 301 10.07 20.74 -10.02
CA ARG A 301 11.39 21.38 -9.95
C ARG A 301 11.85 21.59 -8.52
N GLN A 302 11.00 22.18 -7.68
CA GLN A 302 11.31 22.38 -6.26
C GLN A 302 11.59 21.06 -5.51
N PHE A 303 10.91 19.99 -5.86
CA PHE A 303 11.13 18.68 -5.23
C PHE A 303 12.43 18.02 -5.67
N VAL A 304 12.84 18.19 -6.91
CA VAL A 304 14.07 17.57 -7.46
C VAL A 304 15.34 18.34 -7.04
N THR A 305 15.24 19.64 -6.76
CA THR A 305 16.36 20.48 -6.36
C THR A 305 16.63 20.54 -4.86
N ASN A 306 15.68 20.08 -4.03
CA ASN A 306 15.83 19.95 -2.57
C ASN A 306 16.26 18.53 -2.17
#